data_73fd8520340da68034892bf20143b364
#
_entry.id   73fd8520340da68034892bf20143b364
#
_cell.length_a   1.000
_cell.length_b   1.000
_cell.length_c   1.000
_cell.angle_alpha   90.00
_cell.angle_beta   90.00
_cell.angle_gamma   90.00
#
_symmetry.space_group_name_H-M   'P 1'
#
loop_
_entity.id
_entity.type
_entity.pdbx_description
1 polymer ?
#
loop_
_entity_poly.entity_id
_entity_poly.type
_entity_poly.pdbx_seq_one_letter_code
_entity_poly.pdbx_strand_id
1 'polypeptide(L)'
;MPARTSHTAAEALRIGGSPPRTTIDFPGRRAGVVFCQGCRRRCGCGHNGGLLDAAAPAPHRWSEVEQLLHTRRGLLDGVVFSGGEPTLQAALPDALARVRALGFATGLHTAGMYPERLQALLPLLDWVGLDIKGPLAHYDAITRTPGSGDRAWESLRCVQASGVDYECRTTWHAGLFDTAALQALAEDLAAQGVRQWVLQECSTPASVPWARTAPPTQWPLPTSLRCA
;
A
#
# COMPACT_ATOMS: atom_id res chain seq x y z
N MET A 1 3.15 4.93 -42.73
CA MET A 1 3.44 3.69 -41.99
C MET A 1 2.98 3.88 -40.55
N PRO A 2 2.07 3.06 -39.98
CA PRO A 2 1.69 3.22 -38.61
C PRO A 2 2.89 2.85 -37.73
N ALA A 3 3.24 3.73 -36.78
CA ALA A 3 4.27 3.49 -35.78
C ALA A 3 3.97 2.18 -35.05
N ARG A 4 4.91 1.23 -35.07
CA ARG A 4 4.88 0.03 -34.24
C ARG A 4 4.84 0.51 -32.78
N THR A 5 3.67 0.38 -32.15
CA THR A 5 3.55 0.53 -30.70
C THR A 5 4.47 -0.53 -30.07
N SER A 6 5.64 -0.12 -29.60
CA SER A 6 6.46 -0.98 -28.77
C SER A 6 5.62 -1.34 -27.55
N HIS A 7 5.22 -2.59 -27.41
CA HIS A 7 4.62 -3.10 -26.19
C HIS A 7 5.64 -2.85 -25.07
N THR A 8 5.34 -1.89 -24.22
CA THR A 8 6.20 -1.56 -23.08
C THR A 8 6.01 -2.62 -22.00
N ALA A 9 7.01 -2.82 -21.15
CA ALA A 9 6.89 -3.76 -20.03
C ALA A 9 5.71 -3.39 -19.10
N ALA A 10 5.32 -2.11 -19.04
CA ALA A 10 4.14 -1.64 -18.31
C ALA A 10 2.82 -2.29 -18.76
N GLU A 11 2.67 -2.67 -20.04
CA GLU A 11 1.46 -3.37 -20.52
C GLU A 11 1.26 -4.75 -19.86
N ALA A 12 2.30 -5.33 -19.28
CA ALA A 12 2.21 -6.55 -18.51
C ALA A 12 1.70 -6.33 -17.07
N LEU A 13 1.49 -5.08 -16.64
CA LEU A 13 0.93 -4.77 -15.34
C LEU A 13 -0.53 -5.23 -15.28
N ARG A 14 -0.84 -6.10 -14.34
CA ARG A 14 -2.19 -6.59 -14.13
C ARG A 14 -2.95 -5.62 -13.23
N ILE A 15 -3.96 -4.96 -13.77
CA ILE A 15 -4.73 -3.90 -13.12
C ILE A 15 -6.16 -4.42 -12.88
N GLY A 16 -6.50 -4.66 -11.63
CA GLY A 16 -7.81 -5.15 -11.20
C GLY A 16 -8.84 -4.06 -10.98
N GLY A 17 -8.39 -2.82 -10.81
CA GLY A 17 -9.24 -1.65 -10.68
C GLY A 17 -8.50 -0.38 -11.04
N SER A 18 -9.23 0.57 -11.63
CA SER A 18 -8.76 1.91 -11.89
C SER A 18 -9.75 2.90 -11.24
N PRO A 19 -9.28 3.99 -10.70
CA PRO A 19 -9.89 4.62 -9.55
C PRO A 19 -10.74 5.82 -9.80
N PRO A 20 -11.52 6.20 -8.80
CA PRO A 20 -11.86 7.60 -8.57
C PRO A 20 -10.65 8.37 -8.00
N ARG A 21 -10.73 9.69 -8.05
CA ARG A 21 -9.76 10.59 -7.41
C ARG A 21 -9.79 10.38 -5.89
N THR A 22 -8.62 10.40 -5.27
CA THR A 22 -8.47 10.34 -3.81
C THR A 22 -7.61 11.49 -3.30
N THR A 23 -7.85 11.91 -2.07
CA THR A 23 -7.01 12.83 -1.30
C THR A 23 -6.44 12.15 -0.05
N ILE A 24 -6.78 10.87 0.15
CA ILE A 24 -6.43 10.11 1.35
C ILE A 24 -5.20 9.23 1.10
N ASP A 25 -5.08 8.69 -0.12
CA ASP A 25 -4.08 7.68 -0.45
C ASP A 25 -2.69 8.26 -0.76
N PHE A 26 -2.59 9.58 -0.93
CA PHE A 26 -1.34 10.30 -1.10
C PHE A 26 -1.44 11.60 -0.29
N PRO A 27 -0.86 11.69 0.91
CA PRO A 27 -1.02 12.85 1.78
C PRO A 27 -0.66 14.16 1.09
N GLY A 28 -1.55 15.15 1.19
CA GLY A 28 -1.37 16.48 0.62
C GLY A 28 -1.46 16.57 -0.91
N ARG A 29 -1.81 15.48 -1.62
CA ARG A 29 -1.90 15.44 -3.09
C ARG A 29 -3.24 14.89 -3.56
N ARG A 30 -3.72 15.42 -4.68
CA ARG A 30 -4.85 14.83 -5.42
C ARG A 30 -4.29 13.72 -6.29
N ALA A 31 -4.56 12.47 -5.95
CA ALA A 31 -3.98 11.34 -6.64
C ALA A 31 -5.03 10.46 -7.32
N GLY A 32 -4.62 9.81 -8.41
CA GLY A 32 -5.29 8.62 -8.92
C GLY A 32 -4.70 7.38 -8.28
N VAL A 33 -5.50 6.33 -8.06
CA VAL A 33 -4.99 5.05 -7.53
C VAL A 33 -5.05 3.98 -8.61
N VAL A 34 -4.02 3.24 -8.85
CA VAL A 34 -3.98 2.05 -9.72
C VAL A 34 -3.96 0.82 -8.82
N PHE A 35 -5.03 0.03 -8.87
CA PHE A 35 -5.14 -1.18 -8.07
C PHE A 35 -4.56 -2.38 -8.83
N CYS A 36 -3.42 -2.85 -8.37
CA CYS A 36 -2.74 -4.02 -8.92
C CYS A 36 -3.46 -5.32 -8.53
N GLN A 37 -3.58 -6.25 -9.46
CA GLN A 37 -4.16 -7.58 -9.24
C GLN A 37 -3.12 -8.55 -8.71
N GLY A 38 -3.48 -9.32 -7.69
CA GLY A 38 -2.67 -10.37 -7.10
C GLY A 38 -2.04 -9.99 -5.76
N CYS A 39 -2.18 -10.88 -4.79
CA CYS A 39 -1.51 -10.82 -3.49
C CYS A 39 -1.29 -12.24 -2.99
N ARG A 40 -0.12 -12.52 -2.41
CA ARG A 40 0.14 -13.83 -1.79
C ARG A 40 -0.36 -13.93 -0.35
N ARG A 41 -0.78 -12.81 0.24
CA ARG A 41 -1.33 -12.77 1.59
C ARG A 41 -2.84 -12.97 1.59
N ARG A 42 -3.34 -13.55 2.69
CA ARG A 42 -4.78 -13.69 2.98
C ARG A 42 -5.09 -13.06 4.32
N CYS A 43 -4.74 -11.78 4.46
CA CYS A 43 -4.94 -11.03 5.71
C CYS A 43 -6.41 -11.02 6.12
N GLY A 44 -6.69 -11.20 7.41
CA GLY A 44 -8.04 -11.21 7.96
C GLY A 44 -8.80 -9.88 7.86
N CYS A 45 -8.08 -8.77 7.62
CA CYS A 45 -8.61 -7.41 7.48
C CYS A 45 -8.35 -6.80 6.10
N GLY A 46 -8.27 -7.61 5.06
CA GLY A 46 -8.04 -7.12 3.70
C GLY A 46 -9.29 -6.52 3.08
N HIS A 47 -9.25 -5.22 2.70
CA HIS A 47 -10.38 -4.51 2.09
C HIS A 47 -10.63 -4.90 0.63
N ASN A 48 -9.63 -5.44 -0.08
CA ASN A 48 -9.65 -5.70 -1.52
C ASN A 48 -9.69 -7.21 -1.84
N GLY A 49 -10.64 -7.95 -1.27
CA GLY A 49 -10.74 -9.41 -1.45
C GLY A 49 -10.73 -9.86 -2.91
N GLY A 50 -11.36 -9.11 -3.81
CA GLY A 50 -11.38 -9.37 -5.26
C GLY A 50 -10.02 -9.20 -5.97
N LEU A 51 -9.05 -8.54 -5.32
CA LEU A 51 -7.71 -8.32 -5.88
C LEU A 51 -6.65 -9.33 -5.41
N LEU A 52 -7.05 -10.34 -4.62
CA LEU A 52 -6.08 -11.31 -4.05
C LEU A 52 -5.62 -12.35 -5.07
N ASP A 53 -6.53 -12.82 -5.91
CA ASP A 53 -6.21 -13.87 -6.87
C ASP A 53 -5.39 -13.29 -8.05
N ALA A 54 -4.14 -13.71 -8.16
CA ALA A 54 -3.27 -13.30 -9.25
C ALA A 54 -3.70 -13.88 -10.62
N ALA A 55 -4.53 -14.93 -10.66
CA ALA A 55 -5.05 -15.52 -11.87
C ALA A 55 -6.39 -14.91 -12.31
N ALA A 56 -7.08 -14.18 -11.41
CA ALA A 56 -8.35 -13.53 -11.72
C ALA A 56 -8.21 -12.55 -12.89
N PRO A 57 -9.28 -12.27 -13.64
CA PRO A 57 -9.24 -11.28 -14.70
C PRO A 57 -8.74 -9.91 -14.21
N ALA A 58 -7.88 -9.30 -14.99
CA ALA A 58 -7.43 -7.92 -14.79
C ALA A 58 -8.05 -7.08 -15.90
N PRO A 59 -9.20 -6.42 -15.64
CA PRO A 59 -10.05 -5.86 -16.71
C PRO A 59 -9.46 -4.61 -17.36
N HIS A 60 -8.46 -3.98 -16.75
CA HIS A 60 -7.88 -2.74 -17.25
C HIS A 60 -6.49 -2.96 -17.85
N ARG A 61 -6.21 -2.23 -18.92
CA ARG A 61 -4.91 -2.19 -19.57
C ARG A 61 -4.11 -0.97 -19.13
N TRP A 62 -2.81 -1.07 -19.18
CA TRP A 62 -1.95 0.07 -18.87
C TRP A 62 -2.20 1.26 -19.82
N SER A 63 -2.37 1.00 -21.10
CA SER A 63 -2.69 2.03 -22.11
C SER A 63 -3.93 2.85 -21.76
N GLU A 64 -4.96 2.25 -21.15
CA GLU A 64 -6.16 2.97 -20.68
C GLU A 64 -5.82 3.90 -19.50
N VAL A 65 -5.00 3.44 -18.57
CA VAL A 65 -4.51 4.26 -17.45
C VAL A 65 -3.69 5.43 -17.97
N GLU A 66 -2.76 5.18 -18.90
CA GLU A 66 -1.91 6.21 -19.47
C GLU A 66 -2.74 7.27 -20.24
N GLN A 67 -3.72 6.83 -21.03
CA GLN A 67 -4.65 7.74 -21.72
C GLN A 67 -5.45 8.59 -20.73
N LEU A 68 -5.94 7.98 -19.64
CA LEU A 68 -6.61 8.72 -18.58
C LEU A 68 -5.70 9.76 -17.95
N LEU A 69 -4.45 9.41 -17.62
CA LEU A 69 -3.49 10.34 -17.04
C LEU A 69 -3.20 11.53 -17.97
N HIS A 70 -3.10 11.32 -19.28
CA HIS A 70 -2.97 12.43 -20.24
C HIS A 70 -4.12 13.44 -20.13
N THR A 71 -5.36 12.99 -19.90
CA THR A 71 -6.54 13.87 -19.74
C THR A 71 -6.61 14.51 -18.35
N ARG A 72 -5.81 14.06 -17.38
CA ARG A 72 -5.83 14.49 -15.98
C ARG A 72 -4.66 15.40 -15.60
N ARG A 73 -3.82 15.78 -16.54
CA ARG A 73 -2.74 16.76 -16.30
C ARG A 73 -3.33 18.08 -15.75
N GLY A 74 -2.74 18.60 -14.69
CA GLY A 74 -3.23 19.78 -13.97
C GLY A 74 -4.42 19.54 -13.05
N LEU A 75 -5.06 18.36 -13.11
CA LEU A 75 -6.16 17.97 -12.21
C LEU A 75 -5.71 17.01 -11.12
N LEU A 76 -4.71 16.17 -11.40
CA LEU A 76 -4.05 15.28 -10.47
C LEU A 76 -2.61 15.74 -10.26
N ASP A 77 -2.13 15.53 -9.03
CA ASP A 77 -0.76 15.82 -8.62
C ASP A 77 0.11 14.54 -8.64
N GLY A 78 -0.53 13.35 -8.55
CA GLY A 78 0.19 12.10 -8.49
C GLY A 78 -0.65 10.87 -8.78
N VAL A 79 0.03 9.72 -8.80
CA VAL A 79 -0.56 8.39 -8.95
C VAL A 79 -0.01 7.47 -7.88
N VAL A 80 -0.91 6.75 -7.20
CA VAL A 80 -0.57 5.76 -6.20
C VAL A 80 -0.82 4.36 -6.75
N PHE A 81 0.15 3.48 -6.64
CA PHE A 81 -0.04 2.05 -6.90
C PHE A 81 -0.41 1.34 -5.61
N SER A 82 -1.52 0.63 -5.63
CA SER A 82 -2.12 -0.05 -4.48
C SER A 82 -2.75 -1.38 -4.95
N GLY A 83 -3.71 -1.94 -4.21
CA GLY A 83 -4.51 -3.09 -4.62
C GLY A 83 -4.23 -4.35 -3.83
N GLY A 84 -3.80 -5.42 -4.48
CA GLY A 84 -3.26 -6.60 -3.83
C GLY A 84 -1.89 -6.30 -3.23
N GLU A 85 -0.81 -6.72 -3.89
CA GLU A 85 0.57 -6.33 -3.53
C GLU A 85 1.29 -5.87 -4.81
N PRO A 86 1.44 -4.55 -5.02
CA PRO A 86 2.03 -4.03 -6.25
C PRO A 86 3.46 -4.52 -6.50
N THR A 87 4.27 -4.66 -5.44
CA THR A 87 5.67 -5.14 -5.54
C THR A 87 5.79 -6.59 -6.01
N LEU A 88 4.67 -7.32 -6.07
CA LEU A 88 4.62 -8.65 -6.69
C LEU A 88 4.85 -8.58 -8.20
N GLN A 89 4.50 -7.47 -8.84
CA GLN A 89 4.46 -7.35 -10.30
C GLN A 89 5.78 -6.84 -10.88
N ALA A 90 6.37 -7.61 -11.80
CA ALA A 90 7.63 -7.26 -12.45
C ALA A 90 7.50 -6.01 -13.36
N ALA A 91 6.29 -5.69 -13.81
CA ALA A 91 6.02 -4.53 -14.67
C ALA A 91 5.91 -3.20 -13.90
N LEU A 92 5.88 -3.23 -12.56
CA LEU A 92 5.68 -2.03 -11.74
C LEU A 92 6.77 -0.96 -11.95
N PRO A 93 8.08 -1.28 -12.05
CA PRO A 93 9.11 -0.26 -12.27
C PRO A 93 8.89 0.54 -13.54
N ASP A 94 8.51 -0.12 -14.65
CA ASP A 94 8.25 0.54 -15.93
C ASP A 94 7.01 1.43 -15.85
N ALA A 95 5.95 0.97 -15.19
CA ALA A 95 4.73 1.76 -14.97
C ALA A 95 5.02 3.02 -14.13
N LEU A 96 5.80 2.92 -13.06
CA LEU A 96 6.25 4.07 -12.26
C LEU A 96 7.06 5.07 -13.09
N ALA A 97 8.02 4.58 -13.86
CA ALA A 97 8.84 5.43 -14.73
C ALA A 97 7.98 6.19 -15.76
N ARG A 98 6.95 5.56 -16.32
CA ARG A 98 6.03 6.21 -17.26
C ARG A 98 5.17 7.27 -16.59
N VAL A 99 4.65 7.00 -15.38
CA VAL A 99 3.91 8.02 -14.60
C VAL A 99 4.78 9.25 -14.34
N ARG A 100 6.04 9.06 -13.94
CA ARG A 100 6.99 10.15 -13.75
C ARG A 100 7.29 10.91 -15.04
N ALA A 101 7.45 10.21 -16.16
CA ALA A 101 7.66 10.82 -17.48
C ALA A 101 6.46 11.68 -17.94
N LEU A 102 5.23 11.38 -17.44
CA LEU A 102 4.04 12.19 -17.66
C LEU A 102 3.97 13.43 -16.74
N GLY A 103 4.90 13.58 -15.78
CA GLY A 103 4.98 14.71 -14.86
C GLY A 103 4.18 14.54 -13.57
N PHE A 104 3.73 13.31 -13.23
CA PHE A 104 3.03 13.04 -11.98
C PHE A 104 3.99 12.54 -10.90
N ALA A 105 3.71 12.89 -9.66
CA ALA A 105 4.34 12.24 -8.52
C ALA A 105 3.87 10.79 -8.37
N THR A 106 4.71 9.94 -7.80
CA THR A 106 4.47 8.50 -7.66
C THR A 106 4.40 8.09 -6.20
N GLY A 107 3.34 7.40 -5.84
CA GLY A 107 3.15 6.80 -4.52
C GLY A 107 2.99 5.28 -4.61
N LEU A 108 3.30 4.60 -3.53
CA LEU A 108 3.16 3.16 -3.41
C LEU A 108 2.53 2.79 -2.07
N HIS A 109 1.45 2.02 -2.08
CA HIS A 109 0.98 1.27 -0.91
C HIS A 109 1.50 -0.17 -1.01
N THR A 110 2.21 -0.60 0.00
CA THR A 110 2.76 -1.96 0.05
C THR A 110 2.74 -2.52 1.47
N ALA A 111 2.60 -3.82 1.57
CA ALA A 111 2.73 -4.53 2.82
C ALA A 111 4.19 -4.97 3.10
N GLY A 112 5.16 -4.49 2.32
CA GLY A 112 6.59 -4.71 2.55
C GLY A 112 7.04 -6.17 2.46
N MET A 113 6.38 -7.00 1.64
CA MET A 113 6.70 -8.43 1.55
C MET A 113 7.98 -8.76 0.80
N TYR A 114 8.45 -7.82 0.00
CA TYR A 114 9.57 -8.01 -0.92
C TYR A 114 10.55 -6.84 -0.77
N PRO A 115 11.34 -6.81 0.33
CA PRO A 115 12.23 -5.69 0.63
C PRO A 115 13.20 -5.38 -0.49
N GLU A 116 13.76 -6.38 -1.17
CA GLU A 116 14.70 -6.19 -2.27
C GLU A 116 14.02 -5.53 -3.49
N ARG A 117 12.77 -5.92 -3.78
CA ARG A 117 11.98 -5.30 -4.85
C ARG A 117 11.58 -3.88 -4.49
N LEU A 118 11.16 -3.66 -3.23
CA LEU A 118 10.84 -2.32 -2.74
C LEU A 118 12.07 -1.41 -2.83
N GLN A 119 13.23 -1.88 -2.39
CA GLN A 119 14.48 -1.12 -2.47
C GLN A 119 14.80 -0.68 -3.90
N ALA A 120 14.59 -1.55 -4.88
CA ALA A 120 14.79 -1.22 -6.29
C ALA A 120 13.78 -0.17 -6.82
N LEU A 121 12.60 -0.05 -6.20
CA LEU A 121 11.56 0.91 -6.59
C LEU A 121 11.73 2.29 -5.94
N LEU A 122 12.39 2.38 -4.78
CA LEU A 122 12.50 3.62 -4.00
C LEU A 122 13.00 4.82 -4.82
N PRO A 123 13.97 4.71 -5.75
CA PRO A 123 14.39 5.83 -6.60
C PRO A 123 13.29 6.36 -7.54
N LEU A 124 12.23 5.58 -7.76
CA LEU A 124 11.09 5.94 -8.61
C LEU A 124 9.89 6.45 -7.80
N LEU A 125 9.99 6.53 -6.48
CA LEU A 125 8.88 6.87 -5.59
C LEU A 125 9.10 8.22 -4.91
N ASP A 126 8.04 8.98 -4.81
CA ASP A 126 7.99 10.22 -4.05
C ASP A 126 7.38 9.99 -2.65
N TRP A 127 6.65 8.89 -2.46
CA TRP A 127 6.04 8.55 -1.18
C TRP A 127 5.69 7.05 -1.07
N VAL A 128 5.75 6.53 0.17
CA VAL A 128 5.40 5.15 0.49
C VAL A 128 4.44 5.09 1.67
N GLY A 129 3.28 4.46 1.49
CA GLY A 129 2.42 3.97 2.58
C GLY A 129 2.78 2.52 2.89
N LEU A 130 3.51 2.30 3.98
CA LEU A 130 3.97 0.97 4.38
C LEU A 130 3.03 0.37 5.42
N ASP A 131 2.39 -0.72 5.08
CA ASP A 131 1.50 -1.44 5.98
C ASP A 131 2.30 -2.30 6.96
N ILE A 132 2.33 -1.92 8.22
CA ILE A 132 2.76 -2.76 9.35
C ILE A 132 1.50 -3.35 9.97
N LYS A 133 1.28 -4.66 9.74
CA LYS A 133 -0.03 -5.30 10.01
C LYS A 133 -0.29 -5.58 11.49
N GLY A 134 0.74 -5.55 12.33
CA GLY A 134 0.63 -5.77 13.76
C GLY A 134 1.99 -6.00 14.42
N PRO A 135 2.00 -6.27 15.74
CA PRO A 135 3.21 -6.65 16.46
C PRO A 135 3.85 -7.91 15.86
N LEU A 136 5.18 -8.00 15.94
CA LEU A 136 5.93 -9.10 15.32
C LEU A 136 5.44 -10.48 15.79
N ALA A 137 5.11 -10.61 17.08
CA ALA A 137 4.60 -11.87 17.66
C ALA A 137 3.25 -12.33 17.06
N HIS A 138 2.43 -11.40 16.54
CA HIS A 138 1.11 -11.69 15.96
C HIS A 138 1.11 -11.67 14.42
N TYR A 139 2.22 -11.22 13.82
CA TYR A 139 2.26 -10.85 12.42
C TYR A 139 1.91 -12.00 11.47
N ASP A 140 2.50 -13.16 11.67
CA ASP A 140 2.28 -14.34 10.82
C ASP A 140 0.85 -14.88 10.93
N ALA A 141 0.25 -14.80 12.13
CA ALA A 141 -1.15 -15.17 12.33
C ALA A 141 -2.10 -14.21 11.60
N ILE A 142 -1.83 -12.89 11.65
CA ILE A 142 -2.62 -11.85 10.99
C ILE A 142 -2.54 -12.00 9.47
N THR A 143 -1.35 -12.22 8.93
CA THR A 143 -1.09 -12.25 7.49
C THR A 143 -1.24 -13.65 6.88
N ARG A 144 -1.30 -14.68 7.73
CA ARG A 144 -1.26 -16.10 7.34
C ARG A 144 -0.05 -16.43 6.46
N THR A 145 1.08 -15.81 6.74
CA THR A 145 2.30 -15.94 5.95
C THR A 145 3.53 -15.93 6.88
N PRO A 146 4.20 -17.08 7.06
CA PRO A 146 5.39 -17.17 7.90
C PRO A 146 6.51 -16.22 7.48
N GLY A 147 7.17 -15.58 8.47
CA GLY A 147 8.27 -14.65 8.27
C GLY A 147 7.88 -13.33 7.62
N SER A 148 6.57 -13.04 7.52
CA SER A 148 6.10 -11.81 6.89
C SER A 148 6.37 -10.57 7.73
N GLY A 149 6.44 -10.72 9.05
CA GLY A 149 6.81 -9.65 9.96
C GLY A 149 8.23 -9.17 9.72
N ASP A 150 9.20 -10.07 9.72
CA ASP A 150 10.61 -9.74 9.51
C ASP A 150 10.82 -8.98 8.20
N ARG A 151 10.17 -9.42 7.12
CA ARG A 151 10.23 -8.76 5.81
C ARG A 151 9.63 -7.35 5.83
N ALA A 152 8.48 -7.16 6.51
CA ALA A 152 7.87 -5.85 6.63
C ALA A 152 8.76 -4.87 7.41
N TRP A 153 9.39 -5.32 8.49
CA TRP A 153 10.34 -4.52 9.26
C TRP A 153 11.64 -4.26 8.50
N GLU A 154 12.11 -5.20 7.69
CA GLU A 154 13.23 -4.97 6.77
C GLU A 154 12.87 -3.92 5.71
N SER A 155 11.67 -4.00 5.14
CA SER A 155 11.15 -2.99 4.21
C SER A 155 11.06 -1.60 4.86
N LEU A 156 10.68 -1.51 6.14
CA LEU A 156 10.69 -0.24 6.88
C LEU A 156 12.10 0.36 6.93
N ARG A 157 13.11 -0.46 7.27
CA ARG A 157 14.51 0.01 7.27
C ARG A 157 14.97 0.48 5.89
N CYS A 158 14.61 -0.23 4.82
CA CYS A 158 14.92 0.19 3.44
C CYS A 158 14.28 1.55 3.11
N VAL A 159 13.01 1.74 3.45
CA VAL A 159 12.30 3.01 3.21
C VAL A 159 12.95 4.15 4.01
N GLN A 160 13.23 3.94 5.28
CA GLN A 160 13.90 4.94 6.13
C GLN A 160 15.28 5.35 5.59
N ALA A 161 16.07 4.37 5.16
CA ALA A 161 17.40 4.61 4.61
C ALA A 161 17.38 5.35 3.26
N SER A 162 16.30 5.26 2.50
CA SER A 162 16.18 5.89 1.18
C SER A 162 15.92 7.40 1.23
N GLY A 163 15.39 7.91 2.34
CA GLY A 163 14.96 9.30 2.46
C GLY A 163 13.63 9.64 1.75
N VAL A 164 12.97 8.68 1.11
CA VAL A 164 11.63 8.84 0.52
C VAL A 164 10.62 9.14 1.64
N ASP A 165 9.69 10.06 1.41
CA ASP A 165 8.62 10.33 2.37
C ASP A 165 7.74 9.10 2.56
N TYR A 166 7.32 8.86 3.81
CA TYR A 166 6.50 7.69 4.11
C TYR A 166 5.61 7.88 5.33
N GLU A 167 4.58 7.04 5.42
CA GLU A 167 3.85 6.77 6.66
C GLU A 167 3.76 5.25 6.88
N CYS A 168 3.82 4.82 8.14
CA CYS A 168 3.42 3.47 8.52
C CYS A 168 1.92 3.41 8.71
N ARG A 169 1.29 2.30 8.35
CA ARG A 169 -0.17 2.11 8.41
C ARG A 169 -0.48 0.79 9.09
N THR A 170 -1.47 0.79 9.97
CA THR A 170 -1.95 -0.44 10.61
C THR A 170 -3.47 -0.46 10.56
N THR A 171 -4.05 -1.50 9.97
CA THR A 171 -5.47 -1.76 10.05
C THR A 171 -5.73 -2.68 11.24
N TRP A 172 -6.48 -2.20 12.22
CA TRP A 172 -6.68 -2.87 13.49
C TRP A 172 -8.14 -3.10 13.82
N HIS A 173 -8.41 -4.19 14.51
CA HIS A 173 -9.59 -4.42 15.34
C HIS A 173 -9.24 -5.40 16.48
N ALA A 174 -10.00 -5.36 17.57
CA ALA A 174 -9.72 -6.14 18.78
C ALA A 174 -9.69 -7.67 18.58
N GLY A 175 -10.26 -8.18 17.49
CA GLY A 175 -10.19 -9.60 17.14
C GLY A 175 -8.90 -10.03 16.45
N LEU A 176 -8.04 -9.11 16.03
CA LEU A 176 -6.71 -9.44 15.50
C LEU A 176 -5.68 -9.55 16.63
N PHE A 177 -5.66 -8.55 17.49
CA PHE A 177 -4.84 -8.47 18.70
C PHE A 177 -5.41 -7.39 19.61
N ASP A 178 -5.11 -7.46 20.89
CA ASP A 178 -5.68 -6.58 21.89
C ASP A 178 -5.05 -5.17 21.92
N THR A 179 -5.57 -4.30 22.76
CA THR A 179 -5.07 -2.92 22.90
C THR A 179 -3.69 -2.86 23.53
N ALA A 180 -3.30 -3.81 24.37
CA ALA A 180 -1.97 -3.86 24.94
C ALA A 180 -0.92 -4.16 23.86
N ALA A 181 -1.21 -5.13 22.97
CA ALA A 181 -0.37 -5.45 21.83
C ALA A 181 -0.33 -4.30 20.80
N LEU A 182 -1.43 -3.55 20.64
CA LEU A 182 -1.46 -2.35 19.80
C LEU A 182 -0.57 -1.24 20.38
N GLN A 183 -0.58 -1.05 21.70
CA GLN A 183 0.29 -0.09 22.37
C GLN A 183 1.77 -0.49 22.22
N ALA A 184 2.10 -1.79 22.41
CA ALA A 184 3.47 -2.29 22.19
C ALA A 184 3.94 -2.06 20.75
N LEU A 185 3.06 -2.26 19.74
CA LEU A 185 3.39 -1.92 18.36
C LEU A 185 3.72 -0.44 18.18
N ALA A 186 2.96 0.45 18.81
CA ALA A 186 3.22 1.88 18.73
C ALA A 186 4.60 2.25 19.34
N GLU A 187 4.95 1.61 20.45
CA GLU A 187 6.27 1.77 21.11
C GLU A 187 7.41 1.24 20.23
N ASP A 188 7.22 0.07 19.61
CA ASP A 188 8.19 -0.50 18.66
C ASP A 188 8.41 0.42 17.46
N LEU A 189 7.33 0.95 16.88
CA LEU A 189 7.41 1.90 15.75
C LEU A 189 8.13 3.18 16.15
N ALA A 190 7.82 3.72 17.34
CA ALA A 190 8.51 4.90 17.88
C ALA A 190 10.01 4.63 18.10
N ALA A 191 10.36 3.49 18.68
CA ALA A 191 11.74 3.08 18.90
C ALA A 191 12.53 2.90 17.58
N GLN A 192 11.86 2.53 16.50
CA GLN A 192 12.44 2.48 15.14
C GLN A 192 12.50 3.86 14.46
N GLY A 193 12.07 4.94 15.12
CA GLY A 193 12.11 6.29 14.57
C GLY A 193 11.05 6.56 13.51
N VAL A 194 9.93 5.85 13.53
CA VAL A 194 8.79 6.14 12.64
C VAL A 194 8.24 7.52 12.98
N ARG A 195 8.15 8.40 11.97
CA ARG A 195 7.73 9.79 12.13
C ARG A 195 6.23 9.99 12.06
N GLN A 196 5.52 9.11 11.35
CA GLN A 196 4.08 9.17 11.20
C GLN A 196 3.48 7.77 11.14
N TRP A 197 2.44 7.56 11.93
CA TRP A 197 1.66 6.33 11.94
C TRP A 197 0.18 6.60 11.70
N VAL A 198 -0.43 5.83 10.83
CA VAL A 198 -1.86 5.87 10.53
C VAL A 198 -2.51 4.61 11.05
N LEU A 199 -3.36 4.75 12.04
CA LEU A 199 -4.20 3.67 12.52
C LEU A 199 -5.53 3.71 11.77
N GLN A 200 -5.87 2.60 11.12
CA GLN A 200 -7.11 2.42 10.38
C GLN A 200 -7.99 1.43 11.14
N GLU A 201 -9.23 1.81 11.40
CA GLU A 201 -10.20 0.89 11.96
C GLU A 201 -10.68 -0.06 10.86
N CYS A 202 -10.59 -1.38 11.09
CA CYS A 202 -11.10 -2.37 10.14
C CYS A 202 -12.63 -2.37 10.19
N SER A 203 -13.26 -2.02 9.07
CA SER A 203 -14.71 -2.21 8.89
C SER A 203 -14.97 -3.71 8.65
N THR A 204 -15.20 -4.47 9.74
CA THR A 204 -15.66 -5.85 9.62
C THR A 204 -17.10 -5.89 9.10
N PRO A 205 -17.45 -6.88 8.27
CA PRO A 205 -18.85 -7.15 7.95
C PRO A 205 -19.66 -7.32 9.25
N ALA A 206 -20.88 -6.81 9.29
CA ALA A 206 -21.78 -6.82 10.45
C ALA A 206 -22.08 -8.22 11.05
N SER A 207 -21.57 -9.28 10.44
CA SER A 207 -21.74 -10.69 10.86
C SER A 207 -20.73 -11.17 11.91
N VAL A 208 -19.70 -10.38 12.25
CA VAL A 208 -18.72 -10.77 13.28
C VAL A 208 -18.99 -9.97 14.56
N PRO A 209 -19.42 -10.60 15.65
CA PRO A 209 -19.70 -9.92 16.91
C PRO A 209 -18.39 -9.58 17.64
N TRP A 210 -17.70 -8.55 17.20
CA TRP A 210 -16.57 -7.99 17.93
C TRP A 210 -17.05 -6.83 18.79
N ALA A 211 -16.71 -6.86 20.08
CA ALA A 211 -16.90 -5.71 20.94
C ALA A 211 -16.13 -4.52 20.35
N ARG A 212 -16.79 -3.38 20.16
CA ARG A 212 -16.14 -2.12 19.78
C ARG A 212 -15.24 -1.68 20.93
N THR A 213 -13.97 -2.03 20.85
CA THR A 213 -12.96 -1.55 21.79
C THR A 213 -12.32 -0.33 21.11
N ALA A 214 -12.51 0.84 21.71
CA ALA A 214 -11.86 2.05 21.21
C ALA A 214 -10.33 1.91 21.34
N PRO A 215 -9.55 2.35 20.36
CA PRO A 215 -8.10 2.39 20.48
C PRO A 215 -7.68 3.38 21.55
N PRO A 216 -6.46 3.26 22.12
CA PRO A 216 -5.91 4.25 23.03
C PRO A 216 -5.95 5.65 22.42
N THR A 217 -6.08 6.68 23.27
CA THR A 217 -6.15 8.09 22.83
C THR A 217 -4.80 8.78 22.85
N GLN A 218 -3.78 8.19 23.46
CA GLN A 218 -2.43 8.74 23.53
C GLN A 218 -1.43 7.74 22.94
N TRP A 219 -0.54 8.25 22.10
CA TRP A 219 0.43 7.45 21.35
C TRP A 219 1.85 8.02 21.51
N PRO A 220 2.90 7.16 21.54
CA PRO A 220 4.28 7.60 21.66
C PRO A 220 4.86 8.26 20.41
N LEU A 221 4.10 8.32 19.31
CA LEU A 221 4.52 8.92 18.03
C LEU A 221 3.34 9.66 17.38
N PRO A 222 3.58 10.57 16.42
CA PRO A 222 2.53 11.22 15.67
C PRO A 222 1.62 10.20 14.98
N THR A 223 0.37 10.16 15.42
CA THR A 223 -0.61 9.17 14.97
C THR A 223 -1.86 9.88 14.46
N SER A 224 -2.36 9.47 13.31
CA SER A 224 -3.67 9.86 12.79
C SER A 224 -4.60 8.65 12.73
N LEU A 225 -5.86 8.88 13.12
CA LEU A 225 -6.92 7.89 12.99
C LEU A 225 -7.63 8.10 11.65
N ARG A 226 -7.83 7.03 10.89
CA ARG A 226 -8.62 7.05 9.66
C ARG A 226 -9.65 5.91 9.70
N CYS A 227 -10.86 6.19 9.24
CA CYS A 227 -11.82 5.12 8.90
C CYS A 227 -11.35 4.45 7.60
N ALA A 228 -11.36 3.14 7.60
CA ALA A 228 -10.98 2.33 6.44
C ALA A 228 -12.17 2.04 5.55
#